data_254f8270903219a342ea9e303d2dc012
#
_entry.id   254f8270903219a342ea9e303d2dc012
#
_cell.length_a   1.000
_cell.length_b   1.000
_cell.length_c   1.000
_cell.angle_alpha   90.00
_cell.angle_beta   90.00
_cell.angle_gamma   90.00
#
_symmetry.space_group_name_H-M   'P 1'
#
loop_
_entity.id
_entity.type
_entity.pdbx_description
1 polymer ?
#
loop_
_entity_poly.entity_id
_entity_poly.type
_entity_poly.pdbx_seq_one_letter_code
_entity_poly.pdbx_strand_id
1 'polypeptide(L)'
;MVAGVMTLACYWFLTLRKKNSGTSFYCAATLVIALLTLGVTRPAMPATEDAPTIGDDQRQLETAPEITRNWISKLKLPKSAYEVNDSISNLLGIQFSNCVPKLLGMQATGLYQNMPSFHSPYRDDNSLRFDHGLGQKFTHSYGIYFGSQITKNLQAYLDIEMFRGNGISHGLGLGGYVNGDLIRAGPANLGQGPYLARLFLRYLIPLSEERNEPAEPAMDQLPSRDPSSRIEIKFGRFTPTDDMDLNRYADNPRIQFLNYAFLYNPAWDYASDTRGYSQGITISLVKPSWRLTFGGFQINTIANGMNLDWRIGKTGGYNLELALRPNKFGTVIRLLGYYNQGNMGRYRDALNIAIANSVTPDVIGLDEKIHRKYGFGINLEQPLADNGETGLFARAGWSDGHTTTWSYTEADRHLSVGVQVSGVHWKRAEDRFGIAYGVQGISNLHKQYLAEGGLGMLLGDRKLNYGLEQILELYYRVQLGRYIQISPDFQYIWNPGYNHDRGPAQVYGLRLHLNY
;
A
#
# COMPACT_ATOMS: atom_id res chain seq x y z
N MET A 1 -5.31 -25.47 13.52
CA MET A 1 -5.40 -24.01 13.82
C MET A 1 -6.45 -23.30 12.94
N VAL A 2 -6.57 -23.64 11.68
CA VAL A 2 -7.71 -23.27 10.81
C VAL A 2 -9.07 -23.70 11.41
N ALA A 3 -9.10 -24.80 12.14
CA ALA A 3 -10.30 -25.32 12.83
C ALA A 3 -10.88 -24.36 13.89
N GLY A 4 -10.06 -23.59 14.61
CA GLY A 4 -10.53 -22.69 15.69
C GLY A 4 -11.28 -21.45 15.18
N VAL A 5 -10.79 -20.86 14.08
CA VAL A 5 -11.47 -19.71 13.43
C VAL A 5 -12.75 -20.20 12.74
N MET A 6 -12.74 -21.41 12.19
CA MET A 6 -13.92 -22.05 11.61
C MET A 6 -15.00 -22.34 12.67
N THR A 7 -14.61 -22.71 13.89
CA THR A 7 -15.56 -22.98 14.98
C THR A 7 -16.26 -21.71 15.43
N LEU A 8 -15.55 -20.58 15.55
CA LEU A 8 -16.14 -19.27 15.90
C LEU A 8 -17.02 -18.73 14.77
N ALA A 9 -16.60 -18.83 13.53
CA ALA A 9 -17.41 -18.44 12.38
C ALA A 9 -18.68 -19.32 12.26
N CYS A 10 -18.56 -20.65 12.44
CA CYS A 10 -19.71 -21.56 12.46
C CYS A 10 -20.64 -21.31 13.65
N TYR A 11 -20.11 -21.00 14.84
CA TYR A 11 -20.94 -20.71 16.01
C TYR A 11 -21.73 -19.40 15.84
N TRP A 12 -21.11 -18.42 15.23
CA TRP A 12 -21.77 -17.13 14.91
C TRP A 12 -22.81 -17.29 13.81
N PHE A 13 -22.54 -18.11 12.78
CA PHE A 13 -23.49 -18.45 11.72
C PHE A 13 -24.67 -19.30 12.20
N LEU A 14 -24.46 -20.19 13.17
CA LEU A 14 -25.53 -21.02 13.73
C LEU A 14 -26.51 -20.21 14.62
N THR A 15 -26.05 -19.12 15.23
CA THR A 15 -26.92 -18.18 15.98
C THR A 15 -27.78 -17.30 15.07
N LEU A 16 -27.34 -17.02 13.85
CA LEU A 16 -28.12 -16.28 12.85
C LEU A 16 -29.22 -17.13 12.16
N ARG A 17 -29.17 -18.47 12.30
CA ARG A 17 -30.10 -19.42 11.68
C ARG A 17 -31.56 -19.25 12.10
N LYS A 18 -31.87 -18.49 13.13
CA LYS A 18 -33.24 -18.36 13.67
C LYS A 18 -34.14 -17.36 12.96
N LYS A 19 -33.66 -16.63 11.92
CA LYS A 19 -34.47 -15.52 11.38
C LYS A 19 -34.56 -15.32 9.86
N ASN A 20 -33.83 -16.07 8.98
CA ASN A 20 -33.99 -15.83 7.52
C ASN A 20 -33.71 -17.04 6.62
N SER A 21 -34.44 -17.09 5.52
CA SER A 21 -34.55 -18.10 4.48
C SER A 21 -33.25 -18.72 3.94
N GLY A 22 -33.33 -20.02 3.55
CA GLY A 22 -32.22 -20.92 3.19
C GLY A 22 -31.24 -20.52 2.07
N THR A 23 -31.52 -19.51 1.25
CA THR A 23 -30.66 -19.08 0.15
C THR A 23 -29.35 -18.41 0.61
N SER A 24 -29.37 -17.63 1.68
CA SER A 24 -28.16 -16.98 2.22
C SER A 24 -27.14 -17.98 2.79
N PHE A 25 -27.57 -19.13 3.23
CA PHE A 25 -26.71 -20.17 3.81
C PHE A 25 -25.85 -20.86 2.74
N TYR A 26 -26.42 -21.16 1.57
CA TYR A 26 -25.68 -21.78 0.46
C TYR A 26 -24.61 -20.84 -0.12
N CYS A 27 -24.89 -19.56 -0.22
CA CYS A 27 -23.91 -18.57 -0.72
C CYS A 27 -22.68 -18.43 0.20
N ALA A 28 -22.89 -18.37 1.50
CA ALA A 28 -21.79 -18.29 2.47
C ALA A 28 -20.98 -19.59 2.50
N ALA A 29 -21.64 -20.75 2.42
CA ALA A 29 -20.97 -22.07 2.39
C ALA A 29 -20.16 -22.24 1.10
N THR A 30 -20.66 -21.80 -0.06
CA THR A 30 -19.95 -21.90 -1.34
C THR A 30 -18.71 -20.99 -1.36
N LEU A 31 -18.79 -19.79 -0.79
CA LEU A 31 -17.64 -18.89 -0.67
C LEU A 31 -16.56 -19.48 0.24
N VAL A 32 -16.95 -20.06 1.38
CA VAL A 32 -16.02 -20.70 2.33
C VAL A 32 -15.39 -21.97 1.73
N ILE A 33 -16.12 -22.77 0.98
CA ILE A 33 -15.61 -23.98 0.31
C ILE A 33 -14.66 -23.59 -0.85
N ALA A 34 -14.99 -22.58 -1.64
CA ALA A 34 -14.10 -22.07 -2.70
C ALA A 34 -12.78 -21.52 -2.12
N LEU A 35 -12.84 -20.86 -0.96
CA LEU A 35 -11.67 -20.36 -0.26
C LEU A 35 -10.80 -21.46 0.36
N LEU A 36 -11.41 -22.57 0.80
CA LEU A 36 -10.69 -23.72 1.36
C LEU A 36 -9.96 -24.55 0.29
N THR A 37 -10.50 -24.62 -0.92
CA THR A 37 -9.87 -25.32 -2.06
C THR A 37 -8.69 -24.58 -2.66
N LEU A 38 -8.66 -23.25 -2.57
CA LEU A 38 -7.54 -22.42 -3.01
C LEU A 38 -6.35 -22.39 -2.03
N GLY A 39 -6.58 -22.77 -0.76
CA GLY A 39 -5.56 -22.78 0.31
C GLY A 39 -4.71 -24.05 0.43
N VAL A 40 -4.97 -25.09 -0.34
CA VAL A 40 -4.35 -26.41 -0.19
C VAL A 40 -3.70 -26.89 -1.48
N THR A 41 -2.68 -26.20 -1.96
CA THR A 41 -1.63 -26.83 -2.80
C THR A 41 -0.35 -26.03 -2.73
N ARG A 42 0.62 -26.50 -1.94
CA ARG A 42 2.03 -26.26 -2.19
C ARG A 42 2.58 -27.44 -2.99
N PRO A 43 3.26 -27.21 -4.11
CA PRO A 43 4.46 -27.97 -4.43
C PRO A 43 5.69 -27.09 -4.34
N ALA A 44 6.70 -27.56 -3.61
CA ALA A 44 8.05 -27.08 -3.70
C ALA A 44 8.63 -27.52 -5.07
N MET A 45 9.26 -26.61 -5.80
CA MET A 45 10.09 -26.96 -6.94
C MET A 45 11.49 -26.35 -6.78
N PRO A 46 12.53 -27.08 -7.21
CA PRO A 46 13.91 -26.70 -7.00
C PRO A 46 14.37 -25.59 -7.96
N ALA A 47 15.36 -24.82 -7.49
CA ALA A 47 16.06 -23.84 -8.28
C ALA A 47 16.90 -24.53 -9.39
N THR A 48 16.75 -24.10 -10.63
CA THR A 48 17.73 -24.36 -11.69
C THR A 48 18.15 -23.04 -12.31
N GLU A 49 19.45 -22.90 -12.41
CA GLU A 49 20.20 -21.87 -13.11
C GLU A 49 19.94 -21.88 -14.63
N ASP A 50 20.35 -20.76 -15.24
CA ASP A 50 20.61 -20.47 -16.64
C ASP A 50 19.60 -19.61 -17.39
N ALA A 51 20.02 -18.33 -17.55
CA ALA A 51 19.46 -17.40 -18.51
C ALA A 51 20.28 -17.40 -19.80
N PRO A 52 19.65 -17.42 -20.99
CA PRO A 52 20.36 -17.20 -22.24
C PRO A 52 20.55 -15.71 -22.52
N THR A 53 21.75 -15.36 -22.94
CA THR A 53 22.18 -14.08 -23.50
C THR A 53 21.46 -13.78 -24.82
N ILE A 54 20.86 -12.59 -24.92
CA ILE A 54 20.30 -12.07 -26.17
C ILE A 54 21.33 -11.15 -26.79
N GLY A 55 21.74 -11.52 -28.04
CA GLY A 55 22.63 -10.76 -28.89
C GLY A 55 21.92 -9.55 -29.53
N ASP A 56 22.74 -8.55 -29.85
CA ASP A 56 22.43 -7.33 -30.57
C ASP A 56 21.74 -7.59 -31.92
N ASP A 57 20.59 -6.95 -32.12
CA ASP A 57 20.14 -6.64 -33.48
C ASP A 57 19.45 -5.25 -33.49
N GLN A 58 20.29 -4.25 -33.77
CA GLN A 58 19.82 -2.90 -34.13
C GLN A 58 19.58 -2.90 -35.65
N ARG A 59 18.32 -2.90 -36.10
CA ARG A 59 17.85 -2.20 -37.31
C ARG A 59 16.33 -2.32 -37.51
N GLN A 60 15.74 -1.18 -37.82
CA GLN A 60 14.38 -0.94 -38.34
C GLN A 60 13.31 -0.53 -37.34
N LEU A 61 13.34 0.74 -36.96
CA LEU A 61 12.18 1.53 -36.61
C LEU A 61 11.82 2.40 -37.82
N GLU A 62 11.05 1.86 -38.73
CA GLU A 62 10.30 2.67 -39.70
C GLU A 62 8.87 2.17 -39.82
N THR A 63 7.93 3.10 -39.61
CA THR A 63 6.51 3.06 -39.99
C THR A 63 5.66 1.97 -39.37
N ALA A 64 4.98 2.25 -38.27
CA ALA A 64 3.86 1.47 -37.80
C ALA A 64 2.67 1.62 -38.76
N PRO A 65 2.19 0.53 -39.40
CA PRO A 65 1.11 0.61 -40.37
C PRO A 65 -0.22 0.96 -39.70
N GLU A 66 -1.08 1.60 -40.44
CA GLU A 66 -2.50 1.95 -40.17
C GLU A 66 -3.37 0.78 -39.64
N ILE A 67 -2.85 -0.44 -39.70
CA ILE A 67 -3.46 -1.70 -39.26
C ILE A 67 -3.71 -1.73 -37.73
N THR A 68 -2.88 -1.07 -36.94
CA THR A 68 -3.00 -1.08 -35.46
C THR A 68 -4.21 -0.28 -34.94
N ARG A 69 -4.61 0.79 -35.61
CA ARG A 69 -5.80 1.57 -35.22
C ARG A 69 -7.12 0.82 -35.45
N ASN A 70 -7.16 -0.04 -36.44
CA ASN A 70 -8.39 -0.75 -36.85
C ASN A 70 -8.65 -2.03 -36.03
N TRP A 71 -7.63 -2.55 -35.35
CA TRP A 71 -7.75 -3.77 -34.55
C TRP A 71 -8.31 -3.50 -33.16
N ILE A 72 -7.83 -2.43 -32.50
CA ILE A 72 -8.30 -2.02 -31.17
C ILE A 72 -9.74 -1.54 -31.21
N SER A 73 -10.18 -0.87 -32.30
CA SER A 73 -11.56 -0.42 -32.47
C SER A 73 -12.56 -1.57 -32.73
N LYS A 74 -12.08 -2.73 -33.18
CA LYS A 74 -12.89 -3.94 -33.42
C LYS A 74 -13.00 -4.85 -32.21
N LEU A 75 -12.13 -4.72 -31.22
CA LEU A 75 -12.30 -5.35 -29.92
C LEU A 75 -13.42 -4.61 -29.17
N LYS A 76 -14.64 -5.14 -29.25
CA LYS A 76 -15.74 -4.74 -28.36
C LYS A 76 -15.39 -5.23 -26.94
N LEU A 77 -14.39 -4.59 -26.31
CA LEU A 77 -14.15 -4.83 -24.89
C LEU A 77 -15.38 -4.34 -24.10
N PRO A 78 -15.85 -5.12 -23.11
CA PRO A 78 -16.94 -4.71 -22.24
C PRO A 78 -16.64 -3.35 -21.62
N LYS A 79 -17.64 -2.49 -21.43
CA LYS A 79 -17.46 -1.11 -20.98
C LYS A 79 -17.06 -0.99 -19.51
N SER A 80 -17.23 -2.06 -18.73
CA SER A 80 -16.84 -2.13 -17.33
C SER A 80 -16.67 -3.58 -16.90
N ALA A 81 -15.96 -3.80 -15.78
CA ALA A 81 -15.87 -5.12 -15.15
C ALA A 81 -17.24 -5.72 -14.83
N TYR A 82 -18.25 -4.88 -14.63
CA TYR A 82 -19.66 -5.29 -14.46
C TYR A 82 -20.24 -5.94 -15.71
N GLU A 83 -19.97 -5.42 -16.90
CA GLU A 83 -20.43 -6.01 -18.16
C GLU A 83 -19.76 -7.37 -18.45
N VAL A 84 -18.55 -7.62 -17.90
CA VAL A 84 -17.93 -8.96 -17.95
C VAL A 84 -18.75 -9.96 -17.17
N ASN A 85 -19.24 -9.59 -16.00
CA ASN A 85 -20.08 -10.48 -15.20
C ASN A 85 -21.37 -10.87 -15.93
N ASP A 86 -22.01 -9.92 -16.61
CA ASP A 86 -23.20 -10.19 -17.42
C ASP A 86 -22.85 -11.04 -18.65
N SER A 87 -21.71 -10.80 -19.30
CA SER A 87 -21.23 -11.60 -20.44
C SER A 87 -20.90 -13.03 -20.04
N ILE A 88 -20.25 -13.25 -18.88
CA ILE A 88 -19.99 -14.58 -18.34
C ILE A 88 -21.29 -15.27 -17.94
N SER A 89 -22.25 -14.58 -17.32
CA SER A 89 -23.57 -15.10 -16.99
C SER A 89 -24.30 -15.58 -18.24
N ASN A 90 -24.31 -14.76 -19.28
CA ASN A 90 -24.93 -15.08 -20.56
C ASN A 90 -24.23 -16.24 -21.27
N LEU A 91 -22.90 -16.30 -21.23
CA LEU A 91 -22.10 -17.37 -21.85
C LEU A 91 -22.36 -18.74 -21.17
N LEU A 92 -22.48 -18.74 -19.86
CA LEU A 92 -22.67 -19.97 -19.07
C LEU A 92 -24.16 -20.33 -18.89
N GLY A 93 -25.09 -19.48 -19.32
CA GLY A 93 -26.54 -19.68 -19.11
C GLY A 93 -26.96 -19.71 -17.64
N ILE A 94 -26.15 -19.12 -16.75
CA ILE A 94 -26.36 -19.10 -15.30
C ILE A 94 -26.77 -17.69 -14.89
N GLN A 95 -27.96 -17.54 -14.33
CA GLN A 95 -28.30 -16.31 -13.59
C GLN A 95 -27.55 -16.37 -12.23
N PHE A 96 -26.46 -15.62 -12.13
CA PHE A 96 -25.78 -15.47 -10.87
C PHE A 96 -26.68 -14.73 -9.87
N SER A 97 -26.95 -15.37 -8.73
CA SER A 97 -27.59 -14.68 -7.61
C SER A 97 -26.72 -13.52 -7.14
N ASN A 98 -27.31 -12.52 -6.48
CA ASN A 98 -26.56 -11.35 -5.96
C ASN A 98 -25.41 -11.71 -5.02
N CYS A 99 -25.34 -12.95 -4.53
CA CYS A 99 -24.28 -13.46 -3.65
C CYS A 99 -23.05 -14.01 -4.41
N VAL A 100 -23.09 -14.16 -5.73
CA VAL A 100 -21.91 -14.62 -6.49
C VAL A 100 -20.89 -13.50 -6.56
N PRO A 101 -19.59 -13.79 -6.29
CA PRO A 101 -18.54 -12.80 -6.42
C PRO A 101 -18.51 -12.19 -7.84
N LYS A 102 -18.55 -10.88 -7.91
CA LYS A 102 -18.45 -10.11 -9.15
C LYS A 102 -17.03 -9.61 -9.30
N LEU A 103 -16.50 -9.66 -10.52
CA LEU A 103 -15.25 -8.99 -10.85
C LEU A 103 -15.46 -7.48 -10.73
N LEU A 104 -14.71 -6.83 -9.86
CA LEU A 104 -14.73 -5.38 -9.66
C LEU A 104 -13.71 -4.68 -10.54
N GLY A 105 -12.58 -5.32 -10.80
CA GLY A 105 -11.53 -4.79 -11.65
C GLY A 105 -10.33 -5.70 -11.77
N MET A 106 -9.46 -5.36 -12.72
CA MET A 106 -8.13 -5.94 -12.89
C MET A 106 -7.13 -4.82 -13.14
N GLN A 107 -5.91 -5.00 -12.70
CA GLN A 107 -4.84 -4.06 -13.00
C GLN A 107 -3.53 -4.76 -13.36
N ALA A 108 -2.72 -4.08 -14.17
CA ALA A 108 -1.33 -4.40 -14.42
C ALA A 108 -0.52 -3.11 -14.47
N THR A 109 0.56 -3.06 -13.70
CA THR A 109 1.47 -1.90 -13.67
C THR A 109 2.88 -2.36 -13.94
N GLY A 110 3.54 -1.75 -14.92
CA GLY A 110 4.97 -1.91 -15.17
C GLY A 110 5.68 -0.58 -14.92
N LEU A 111 6.81 -0.62 -14.22
CA LEU A 111 7.60 0.56 -13.90
C LEU A 111 9.08 0.29 -14.19
N TYR A 112 9.64 1.06 -15.10
CA TYR A 112 11.08 1.15 -15.28
C TYR A 112 11.61 2.36 -14.52
N GLN A 113 12.66 2.16 -13.72
CA GLN A 113 13.36 3.23 -13.01
C GLN A 113 14.85 3.20 -13.29
N ASN A 114 15.44 4.39 -13.42
CA ASN A 114 16.88 4.60 -13.59
C ASN A 114 17.37 5.66 -12.61
N MET A 115 18.35 5.30 -11.80
CA MET A 115 19.07 6.17 -10.88
C MET A 115 20.54 6.20 -11.31
N PRO A 116 21.00 7.28 -11.96
CA PRO A 116 22.42 7.46 -12.28
C PRO A 116 23.30 7.48 -11.04
N SER A 117 24.63 7.40 -11.26
CA SER A 117 25.60 7.57 -10.19
C SER A 117 25.48 8.95 -9.53
N PHE A 118 25.66 9.00 -8.22
CA PHE A 118 25.68 10.21 -7.41
C PHE A 118 26.87 10.18 -6.45
N HIS A 119 27.17 11.30 -5.80
CA HIS A 119 28.25 11.37 -4.82
C HIS A 119 27.98 10.44 -3.64
N SER A 120 28.86 9.45 -3.44
CA SER A 120 28.74 8.42 -2.39
C SER A 120 30.14 7.94 -2.00
N PRO A 121 30.83 8.65 -1.10
CA PRO A 121 32.24 8.37 -0.76
C PRO A 121 32.42 7.06 0.02
N TYR A 122 31.36 6.58 0.65
CA TYR A 122 31.29 5.28 1.33
C TYR A 122 29.87 4.69 1.21
N ARG A 123 29.76 3.39 1.42
CA ARG A 123 28.49 2.65 1.33
C ARG A 123 28.61 1.29 2.01
N ASP A 124 27.47 0.76 2.43
CA ASP A 124 27.33 -0.57 3.01
C ASP A 124 26.10 -1.27 2.41
N ASP A 125 25.73 -2.43 2.89
CA ASP A 125 24.62 -3.24 2.35
C ASP A 125 23.28 -2.51 2.41
N ASN A 126 23.02 -1.72 3.45
CA ASN A 126 21.79 -0.93 3.60
C ASN A 126 21.90 0.51 3.08
N SER A 127 22.92 0.83 2.30
CA SER A 127 23.05 2.12 1.62
C SER A 127 22.17 2.19 0.35
N LEU A 128 21.79 3.39 -0.04
CA LEU A 128 21.26 3.63 -1.40
C LEU A 128 22.38 3.40 -2.41
N ARG A 129 22.22 2.44 -3.32
CA ARG A 129 23.26 1.99 -4.25
C ARG A 129 22.81 2.08 -5.70
N PHE A 130 23.72 2.50 -6.58
CA PHE A 130 23.53 2.60 -8.03
C PHE A 130 24.39 1.62 -8.84
N ASP A 131 25.41 1.04 -8.21
CA ASP A 131 26.38 0.11 -8.81
C ASP A 131 25.78 -1.30 -9.01
N HIS A 132 26.49 -2.13 -9.77
CA HIS A 132 26.14 -3.54 -10.03
C HIS A 132 24.68 -3.73 -10.52
N GLY A 133 24.17 -2.80 -11.33
CA GLY A 133 22.78 -2.84 -11.84
C GLY A 133 21.72 -2.53 -10.80
N LEU A 134 22.06 -2.02 -9.62
CA LEU A 134 21.12 -1.62 -8.58
C LEU A 134 20.43 -0.29 -8.90
N GLY A 135 21.04 0.56 -9.74
CA GLY A 135 20.47 1.83 -10.19
C GLY A 135 19.45 1.72 -11.32
N GLN A 136 19.32 0.55 -11.97
CA GLN A 136 18.36 0.35 -13.07
C GLN A 136 17.49 -0.86 -12.77
N LYS A 137 16.19 -0.66 -12.68
CA LYS A 137 15.24 -1.73 -12.31
C LYS A 137 13.94 -1.63 -13.09
N PHE A 138 13.42 -2.80 -13.42
CA PHE A 138 12.06 -2.97 -13.88
C PHE A 138 11.27 -3.75 -12.83
N THR A 139 10.13 -3.21 -12.45
CA THR A 139 9.21 -3.83 -11.50
C THR A 139 7.82 -3.88 -12.11
N HIS A 140 7.03 -4.87 -11.72
CA HIS A 140 5.66 -4.96 -12.20
C HIS A 140 4.73 -5.59 -11.16
N SER A 141 3.49 -5.12 -11.14
CA SER A 141 2.42 -5.59 -10.26
C SER A 141 1.17 -5.94 -11.05
N TYR A 142 0.40 -6.88 -10.52
CA TYR A 142 -0.87 -7.33 -11.07
C TYR A 142 -1.87 -7.50 -9.94
N GLY A 143 -3.14 -7.26 -10.24
CA GLY A 143 -4.24 -7.44 -9.29
C GLY A 143 -5.53 -7.86 -9.97
N ILE A 144 -6.32 -8.70 -9.30
CA ILE A 144 -7.68 -9.08 -9.67
C ILE A 144 -8.54 -8.94 -8.41
N TYR A 145 -9.65 -8.25 -8.54
CA TYR A 145 -10.46 -7.79 -7.41
C TYR A 145 -11.91 -8.26 -7.57
N PHE A 146 -12.44 -8.85 -6.51
CA PHE A 146 -13.80 -9.39 -6.48
C PHE A 146 -14.58 -8.85 -5.29
N GLY A 147 -15.88 -8.66 -5.49
CA GLY A 147 -16.82 -8.29 -4.42
C GLY A 147 -18.15 -9.01 -4.53
N SER A 148 -18.80 -9.23 -3.42
CA SER A 148 -20.10 -9.87 -3.32
C SER A 148 -21.02 -9.13 -2.35
N GLN A 149 -22.24 -8.83 -2.77
CA GLN A 149 -23.29 -8.30 -1.89
C GLN A 149 -24.05 -9.46 -1.27
N ILE A 150 -23.71 -9.85 -0.03
CA ILE A 150 -24.31 -11.00 0.66
C ILE A 150 -25.71 -10.66 1.18
N THR A 151 -25.86 -9.50 1.82
CA THR A 151 -27.15 -8.94 2.24
C THR A 151 -27.18 -7.44 1.97
N LYS A 152 -28.30 -6.76 2.19
CA LYS A 152 -28.42 -5.30 2.03
C LYS A 152 -27.30 -4.52 2.75
N ASN A 153 -26.75 -5.07 3.84
CA ASN A 153 -25.78 -4.40 4.69
C ASN A 153 -24.45 -5.16 4.84
N LEU A 154 -24.31 -6.34 4.24
CA LEU A 154 -23.11 -7.19 4.35
C LEU A 154 -22.52 -7.42 2.97
N GLN A 155 -21.26 -7.08 2.83
CA GLN A 155 -20.42 -7.28 1.64
C GLN A 155 -19.20 -8.13 1.98
N ALA A 156 -18.70 -8.85 0.99
CA ALA A 156 -17.44 -9.60 1.07
C ALA A 156 -16.54 -9.23 -0.09
N TYR A 157 -15.23 -9.19 0.15
CA TYR A 157 -14.21 -8.81 -0.84
C TYR A 157 -13.07 -9.79 -0.84
N LEU A 158 -12.51 -10.03 -2.02
CA LEU A 158 -11.38 -10.92 -2.27
C LEU A 158 -10.47 -10.29 -3.32
N ASP A 159 -9.20 -10.04 -2.96
CA ASP A 159 -8.19 -9.52 -3.86
C ASP A 159 -7.00 -10.46 -3.95
N ILE A 160 -6.60 -10.75 -5.18
CA ILE A 160 -5.40 -11.52 -5.49
C ILE A 160 -4.41 -10.59 -6.17
N GLU A 161 -3.21 -10.49 -5.64
CA GLU A 161 -2.15 -9.66 -6.19
C GLU A 161 -0.87 -10.46 -6.44
N MET A 162 -0.02 -9.93 -7.33
CA MET A 162 1.31 -10.45 -7.60
C MET A 162 2.25 -9.27 -7.87
N PHE A 163 3.41 -9.28 -7.20
CA PHE A 163 4.48 -8.30 -7.41
C PHE A 163 5.75 -8.99 -7.84
N ARG A 164 6.49 -8.35 -8.76
CA ARG A 164 7.77 -8.85 -9.27
C ARG A 164 8.79 -7.73 -9.43
N GLY A 165 10.05 -8.10 -9.23
CA GLY A 165 11.18 -7.17 -9.22
C GLY A 165 11.53 -6.69 -7.81
N ASN A 166 12.70 -6.10 -7.66
CA ASN A 166 13.24 -5.71 -6.35
C ASN A 166 13.39 -4.19 -6.16
N GLY A 167 13.08 -3.39 -7.20
CA GLY A 167 13.23 -1.94 -7.15
C GLY A 167 14.70 -1.45 -7.08
N ILE A 168 14.86 -0.13 -7.18
CA ILE A 168 16.14 0.56 -7.03
C ILE A 168 16.77 0.19 -5.68
N SER A 169 18.06 -0.12 -5.68
CA SER A 169 18.83 -0.49 -4.48
C SER A 169 18.19 -1.61 -3.64
N HIS A 170 17.36 -2.45 -4.24
CA HIS A 170 16.52 -3.44 -3.55
C HIS A 170 15.60 -2.84 -2.48
N GLY A 171 15.23 -1.55 -2.60
CA GLY A 171 14.42 -0.83 -1.64
C GLY A 171 15.18 -0.42 -0.38
N LEU A 172 16.51 -0.32 -0.43
CA LEU A 172 17.36 0.03 0.72
C LEU A 172 17.98 1.42 0.55
N GLY A 173 18.35 2.03 1.67
CA GLY A 173 19.18 3.23 1.75
C GLY A 173 18.41 4.55 1.76
N LEU A 174 17.11 4.52 1.99
CA LEU A 174 16.25 5.69 2.19
C LEU A 174 15.34 5.48 3.40
N GLY A 175 14.84 6.57 3.97
CA GLY A 175 13.82 6.51 5.02
C GLY A 175 12.48 5.93 4.54
N GLY A 176 12.26 5.88 3.24
CA GLY A 176 11.14 5.25 2.54
C GLY A 176 11.58 4.56 1.24
N TYR A 177 10.73 4.56 0.22
CA TYR A 177 10.99 3.91 -1.07
C TYR A 177 10.76 4.87 -2.23
N VAL A 178 11.57 4.77 -3.28
CA VAL A 178 11.34 5.49 -4.56
C VAL A 178 10.20 4.89 -5.40
N ASN A 179 9.65 3.77 -4.98
CA ASN A 179 8.52 3.09 -5.62
C ASN A 179 7.65 2.41 -4.58
N GLY A 180 6.53 3.03 -4.22
CA GLY A 180 5.59 2.52 -3.23
C GLY A 180 4.66 1.40 -3.74
N ASP A 181 4.60 1.14 -5.06
CA ASP A 181 3.86 -0.01 -5.60
C ASP A 181 4.66 -1.32 -5.43
N LEU A 182 5.97 -1.24 -5.20
CA LEU A 182 6.79 -2.41 -4.96
C LEU A 182 7.16 -2.53 -3.49
N ILE A 183 6.64 -3.54 -2.84
CA ILE A 183 6.98 -3.86 -1.46
C ILE A 183 8.19 -4.77 -1.45
N ARG A 184 9.29 -4.22 -0.98
CA ARG A 184 10.55 -4.92 -0.84
C ARG A 184 10.61 -5.70 0.48
N ALA A 185 11.13 -6.87 0.41
CA ALA A 185 11.12 -7.80 1.50
C ALA A 185 12.01 -7.44 2.71
N GLY A 186 12.98 -6.54 2.65
CA GLY A 186 13.94 -6.46 3.73
C GLY A 186 14.51 -7.85 4.10
N PRO A 187 14.36 -8.32 5.35
CA PRO A 187 14.80 -9.67 5.75
C PRO A 187 13.94 -10.80 5.19
N ALA A 188 12.72 -10.55 4.71
CA ALA A 188 11.85 -11.58 4.18
C ALA A 188 12.11 -11.86 2.70
N ASN A 189 12.24 -13.13 2.34
CA ASN A 189 12.34 -13.56 0.95
C ASN A 189 10.94 -13.79 0.38
N LEU A 190 10.40 -12.78 -0.31
CA LEU A 190 9.05 -12.83 -0.87
C LEU A 190 8.98 -13.74 -2.10
N GLY A 191 8.04 -14.67 -2.07
CA GLY A 191 7.66 -15.43 -3.25
C GLY A 191 7.09 -14.51 -4.34
N GLN A 192 7.41 -14.80 -5.60
CA GLN A 192 7.01 -13.98 -6.76
C GLN A 192 5.68 -14.43 -7.39
N GLY A 193 5.01 -15.41 -6.82
CA GLY A 193 3.71 -15.89 -7.28
C GLY A 193 2.53 -15.04 -6.77
N PRO A 194 1.32 -15.29 -7.31
CA PRO A 194 0.11 -14.68 -6.80
C PRO A 194 -0.10 -15.00 -5.30
N TYR A 195 -0.68 -14.04 -4.57
CA TYR A 195 -1.00 -14.21 -3.16
C TYR A 195 -2.34 -13.54 -2.83
N LEU A 196 -2.94 -13.98 -1.73
CA LEU A 196 -4.13 -13.38 -1.18
C LEU A 196 -3.76 -12.05 -0.50
N ALA A 197 -4.12 -10.94 -1.14
CA ALA A 197 -3.90 -9.59 -0.64
C ALA A 197 -4.98 -9.23 0.38
N ARG A 198 -6.24 -9.24 -0.03
CA ARG A 198 -7.38 -8.94 0.84
C ARG A 198 -8.39 -10.08 0.83
N LEU A 199 -8.98 -10.29 1.99
CA LEU A 199 -10.16 -11.14 2.21
C LEU A 199 -10.88 -10.60 3.44
N PHE A 200 -11.92 -9.82 3.24
CA PHE A 200 -12.63 -9.18 4.35
C PHE A 200 -14.14 -9.10 4.14
N LEU A 201 -14.82 -8.94 5.25
CA LEU A 201 -16.24 -8.62 5.31
C LEU A 201 -16.41 -7.14 5.67
N ARG A 202 -17.35 -6.46 5.02
CA ARG A 202 -17.79 -5.10 5.35
C ARG A 202 -19.25 -5.13 5.74
N TYR A 203 -19.55 -4.71 6.97
CA TYR A 203 -20.91 -4.69 7.52
C TYR A 203 -21.32 -3.28 7.90
N LEU A 204 -22.53 -2.87 7.46
CA LEU A 204 -23.08 -1.55 7.71
C LEU A 204 -24.27 -1.66 8.67
N ILE A 205 -24.20 -0.92 9.78
CA ILE A 205 -25.32 -0.71 10.69
C ILE A 205 -25.87 0.70 10.43
N PRO A 206 -27.03 0.82 9.75
CA PRO A 206 -27.63 2.12 9.48
C PRO A 206 -28.01 2.84 10.78
N LEU A 207 -27.66 4.12 10.89
CA LEU A 207 -28.12 5.04 11.93
C LEU A 207 -29.09 6.08 11.36
N SER A 208 -29.29 6.09 10.04
CA SER A 208 -30.30 6.85 9.32
C SER A 208 -30.93 5.94 8.25
N GLU A 209 -32.18 6.17 7.90
CA GLU A 209 -32.86 5.45 6.83
C GLU A 209 -32.39 5.91 5.46
N GLU A 210 -31.95 7.15 5.34
CA GLU A 210 -31.48 7.75 4.10
C GLU A 210 -30.16 7.15 3.64
N ARG A 211 -30.17 6.59 2.42
CA ARG A 211 -29.00 6.05 1.74
C ARG A 211 -28.58 7.01 0.62
N ASN A 212 -27.93 8.10 0.98
CA ASN A 212 -27.61 9.20 0.08
C ASN A 212 -26.11 9.30 -0.24
N GLU A 213 -25.26 8.56 0.45
CA GLU A 213 -23.82 8.57 0.19
C GLU A 213 -23.50 7.56 -0.93
N PRO A 214 -23.18 8.03 -2.17
CA PRO A 214 -22.83 7.13 -3.24
C PRO A 214 -21.47 6.51 -2.95
N ALA A 215 -21.37 5.20 -3.09
CA ALA A 215 -20.11 4.46 -3.16
C ALA A 215 -19.89 4.11 -4.62
N GLU A 216 -18.96 4.84 -5.26
CA GLU A 216 -18.60 4.60 -6.64
C GLU A 216 -17.83 3.27 -6.77
N PRO A 217 -17.97 2.56 -7.90
CA PRO A 217 -17.25 1.31 -8.10
C PRO A 217 -15.74 1.55 -8.11
N ALA A 218 -15.03 0.79 -7.30
CA ALA A 218 -13.57 0.76 -7.24
C ALA A 218 -13.09 -0.69 -7.12
N MET A 219 -11.78 -0.92 -7.13
CA MET A 219 -11.19 -2.26 -7.09
C MET A 219 -11.63 -3.06 -5.86
N ASP A 220 -11.81 -2.40 -4.72
CA ASP A 220 -12.22 -2.98 -3.44
C ASP A 220 -13.56 -2.41 -2.94
N GLN A 221 -14.39 -1.91 -3.85
CA GLN A 221 -15.66 -1.30 -3.51
C GLN A 221 -16.76 -1.63 -4.52
N LEU A 222 -17.81 -2.32 -4.05
CA LEU A 222 -19.05 -2.49 -4.79
C LEU A 222 -19.78 -1.15 -4.91
N PRO A 223 -20.34 -0.84 -6.08
CA PRO A 223 -21.22 0.31 -6.20
C PRO A 223 -22.43 0.11 -5.28
N SER A 224 -22.69 1.10 -4.44
CA SER A 224 -23.81 1.09 -3.51
C SER A 224 -24.27 2.50 -3.18
N ARG A 225 -25.38 2.60 -2.48
CA ARG A 225 -25.77 3.81 -1.75
C ARG A 225 -25.76 3.48 -0.27
N ASP A 226 -24.79 4.03 0.41
CA ASP A 226 -24.60 3.78 1.84
C ASP A 226 -25.45 4.74 2.70
N PRO A 227 -25.86 4.35 3.92
CA PRO A 227 -26.47 5.27 4.84
C PRO A 227 -25.51 6.41 5.18
N SER A 228 -25.98 7.66 5.11
CA SER A 228 -25.17 8.85 5.42
C SER A 228 -24.73 8.93 6.88
N SER A 229 -25.46 8.25 7.77
CA SER A 229 -25.07 8.01 9.16
C SER A 229 -25.09 6.51 9.42
N ARG A 230 -23.91 5.95 9.80
CA ARG A 230 -23.77 4.51 10.01
C ARG A 230 -22.62 4.16 10.94
N ILE A 231 -22.67 2.96 11.49
CA ILE A 231 -21.48 2.26 11.96
C ILE A 231 -21.05 1.31 10.85
N GLU A 232 -19.79 1.37 10.45
CA GLU A 232 -19.17 0.52 9.46
C GLU A 232 -18.13 -0.36 10.13
N ILE A 233 -18.22 -1.68 9.92
CA ILE A 233 -17.29 -2.66 10.48
C ILE A 233 -16.66 -3.40 9.32
N LYS A 234 -15.31 -3.37 9.23
CA LYS A 234 -14.53 -4.29 8.38
C LYS A 234 -13.83 -5.30 9.26
N PHE A 235 -13.79 -6.54 8.84
CA PHE A 235 -13.12 -7.62 9.55
C PHE A 235 -12.51 -8.61 8.57
N GLY A 236 -11.25 -8.97 8.76
CA GLY A 236 -10.53 -9.95 7.95
C GLY A 236 -9.10 -9.54 7.64
N ARG A 237 -8.62 -9.91 6.46
CA ARG A 237 -7.29 -9.55 5.95
C ARG A 237 -7.42 -8.32 5.04
N PHE A 238 -6.77 -7.23 5.41
CA PHE A 238 -6.68 -5.98 4.64
C PHE A 238 -5.56 -5.10 5.21
N THR A 239 -5.35 -3.90 4.67
CA THR A 239 -4.32 -2.98 5.19
C THR A 239 -4.94 -1.87 6.05
N PRO A 240 -4.28 -1.40 7.12
CA PRO A 240 -4.72 -0.21 7.86
C PRO A 240 -4.93 1.02 6.97
N THR A 241 -4.15 1.14 5.90
CA THR A 241 -4.23 2.25 4.93
C THR A 241 -5.46 2.20 4.03
N ASP A 242 -6.25 1.11 4.02
CA ASP A 242 -7.54 1.06 3.31
C ASP A 242 -8.60 1.96 3.96
N ASP A 243 -8.44 2.32 5.23
CA ASP A 243 -9.44 3.08 5.99
C ASP A 243 -8.90 4.35 6.65
N MET A 244 -7.56 4.51 6.74
CA MET A 244 -6.89 5.59 7.46
C MET A 244 -5.79 6.22 6.62
N ASP A 245 -5.50 7.50 6.88
CA ASP A 245 -4.53 8.37 6.18
C ASP A 245 -4.78 8.50 4.66
N LEU A 246 -5.99 8.23 4.22
CA LEU A 246 -6.41 8.38 2.83
C LEU A 246 -6.20 9.82 2.34
N ASN A 247 -5.84 10.00 1.07
CA ASN A 247 -5.75 11.32 0.45
C ASN A 247 -6.03 11.24 -1.04
N ARG A 248 -6.97 12.04 -1.52
CA ARG A 248 -7.40 12.06 -2.93
C ARG A 248 -6.26 12.32 -3.92
N TYR A 249 -5.22 13.05 -3.51
CA TYR A 249 -4.15 13.51 -4.39
C TYR A 249 -2.85 12.73 -4.23
N ALA A 250 -2.74 11.91 -3.17
CA ALA A 250 -1.48 11.28 -2.80
C ALA A 250 -1.70 10.05 -1.89
N ASP A 251 -2.13 8.93 -2.49
CA ASP A 251 -2.27 7.63 -1.82
C ASP A 251 -2.15 6.43 -2.78
N ASN A 252 -2.03 6.67 -4.10
CA ASN A 252 -2.02 5.59 -5.08
C ASN A 252 -0.76 5.61 -5.96
N PRO A 253 0.26 4.75 -5.71
CA PRO A 253 1.51 4.74 -6.45
C PRO A 253 1.36 4.25 -7.91
N ARG A 254 0.22 3.70 -8.27
CA ARG A 254 -0.05 3.22 -9.65
C ARG A 254 -0.45 4.35 -10.59
N ILE A 255 -0.97 5.47 -10.03
CA ILE A 255 -1.52 6.56 -10.84
C ILE A 255 -1.12 7.98 -10.37
N GLN A 256 -0.50 8.09 -9.19
CA GLN A 256 -0.06 9.35 -8.57
C GLN A 256 1.44 9.30 -8.26
N PHE A 257 1.90 9.90 -7.16
CA PHE A 257 3.28 9.87 -6.72
C PHE A 257 3.76 8.45 -6.48
N LEU A 258 5.05 8.18 -6.79
CA LEU A 258 5.68 6.87 -6.59
C LEU A 258 6.38 6.78 -5.24
N ASN A 259 6.99 7.89 -4.78
CA ASN A 259 7.77 7.87 -3.55
C ASN A 259 6.87 7.68 -2.33
N TYR A 260 7.28 6.75 -1.46
CA TYR A 260 6.50 6.41 -0.27
C TYR A 260 6.27 7.61 0.66
N ALA A 261 7.16 8.59 0.66
CA ALA A 261 7.04 9.83 1.43
C ALA A 261 5.74 10.62 1.13
N PHE A 262 5.10 10.37 -0.01
CA PHE A 262 3.87 11.06 -0.42
C PHE A 262 2.63 10.17 -0.36
N LEU A 263 2.78 8.85 -0.23
CA LEU A 263 1.64 7.92 -0.25
C LEU A 263 0.91 7.88 1.09
N TYR A 264 1.67 7.77 2.16
CA TYR A 264 1.17 7.71 3.53
C TYR A 264 2.09 8.52 4.44
N ASN A 265 1.70 8.71 5.71
CA ASN A 265 2.57 9.30 6.71
C ASN A 265 3.74 8.35 7.05
N PRO A 266 4.99 8.63 6.63
CA PRO A 266 6.13 7.75 6.91
C PRO A 266 6.46 7.57 8.39
N ALA A 267 6.00 8.46 9.27
CA ALA A 267 6.15 8.31 10.72
C ALA A 267 5.02 7.45 11.35
N TRP A 268 4.08 6.97 10.55
CA TRP A 268 3.07 6.01 10.96
C TRP A 268 3.54 4.57 10.69
N ASP A 269 4.07 3.94 11.70
CA ASP A 269 4.53 2.56 11.66
C ASP A 269 3.34 1.60 11.82
N TYR A 270 2.49 1.50 10.78
CA TYR A 270 1.27 0.71 10.85
C TYR A 270 1.53 -0.80 10.81
N ALA A 271 0.71 -1.56 11.53
CA ALA A 271 0.85 -3.00 11.66
C ALA A 271 0.49 -3.73 10.35
N SER A 272 1.46 -4.41 9.75
CA SER A 272 1.26 -5.23 8.55
C SER A 272 2.41 -6.23 8.38
N ASP A 273 2.17 -7.27 7.57
CA ASP A 273 3.27 -8.10 7.05
C ASP A 273 4.08 -7.34 5.96
N THR A 274 5.18 -7.93 5.50
CA THR A 274 6.04 -7.34 4.44
C THR A 274 5.29 -6.98 3.16
N ARG A 275 4.13 -7.59 2.89
CA ARG A 275 3.31 -7.29 1.71
C ARG A 275 2.34 -6.14 1.92
N GLY A 276 2.23 -5.60 3.13
CA GLY A 276 1.36 -4.48 3.46
C GLY A 276 0.00 -4.87 4.05
N TYR A 277 -0.23 -6.14 4.31
CA TYR A 277 -1.52 -6.63 4.77
C TYR A 277 -1.45 -7.22 6.17
N SER A 278 -2.53 -7.06 6.92
CA SER A 278 -2.67 -7.66 8.24
C SER A 278 -4.05 -8.27 8.41
N GLN A 279 -4.22 -9.05 9.45
CA GLN A 279 -5.54 -9.45 9.92
C GLN A 279 -5.98 -8.49 11.01
N GLY A 280 -7.21 -7.98 10.88
CA GLY A 280 -7.68 -6.98 11.79
C GLY A 280 -9.16 -6.67 11.69
N ILE A 281 -9.52 -5.64 12.41
CA ILE A 281 -10.87 -5.08 12.43
C ILE A 281 -10.77 -3.55 12.38
N THR A 282 -11.62 -2.91 11.59
CA THR A 282 -11.91 -1.48 11.75
C THR A 282 -13.36 -1.28 12.11
N ILE A 283 -13.62 -0.31 12.98
CA ILE A 283 -14.96 0.14 13.38
C ILE A 283 -15.01 1.64 13.17
N SER A 284 -15.87 2.09 12.28
CA SER A 284 -16.02 3.51 11.96
C SER A 284 -17.42 3.99 12.30
N LEU A 285 -17.51 5.10 13.04
CA LEU A 285 -18.72 5.88 13.15
C LEU A 285 -18.69 6.98 12.08
N VAL A 286 -19.56 6.87 11.10
CA VAL A 286 -19.63 7.76 9.95
C VAL A 286 -20.79 8.72 10.11
N LYS A 287 -20.52 10.00 9.92
CA LYS A 287 -21.50 11.10 9.85
C LYS A 287 -21.19 11.97 8.62
N PRO A 288 -22.13 12.75 8.11
CA PRO A 288 -21.89 13.57 6.90
C PRO A 288 -20.68 14.51 7.02
N SER A 289 -20.41 15.07 8.20
CA SER A 289 -19.34 16.04 8.44
C SER A 289 -18.08 15.46 9.08
N TRP A 290 -18.09 14.20 9.53
CA TRP A 290 -16.93 13.57 10.15
C TRP A 290 -17.03 12.03 10.15
N ARG A 291 -15.87 11.39 10.28
CA ARG A 291 -15.72 9.95 10.50
C ARG A 291 -14.72 9.72 11.61
N LEU A 292 -15.07 8.88 12.58
CA LEU A 292 -14.15 8.39 13.62
C LEU A 292 -13.92 6.90 13.37
N THR A 293 -12.69 6.50 13.11
CA THR A 293 -12.31 5.12 12.83
C THR A 293 -11.36 4.62 13.90
N PHE A 294 -11.70 3.51 14.53
CA PHE A 294 -10.78 2.70 15.33
C PHE A 294 -10.33 1.49 14.50
N GLY A 295 -9.04 1.14 14.55
CA GLY A 295 -8.47 -0.04 13.92
C GLY A 295 -7.61 -0.85 14.88
N GLY A 296 -7.82 -2.17 14.93
CA GLY A 296 -6.98 -3.12 15.66
C GLY A 296 -6.46 -4.19 14.70
N PHE A 297 -5.13 -4.38 14.64
CA PHE A 297 -4.47 -5.25 13.67
C PHE A 297 -3.42 -6.13 14.32
N GLN A 298 -3.24 -7.33 13.79
CA GLN A 298 -2.08 -8.13 14.14
C GLN A 298 -0.80 -7.47 13.63
N ILE A 299 0.26 -7.60 14.41
CA ILE A 299 1.60 -7.15 14.04
C ILE A 299 2.44 -8.37 13.65
N ASN A 300 3.48 -8.19 12.86
CA ASN A 300 4.39 -9.29 12.52
C ASN A 300 5.27 -9.71 13.72
N THR A 301 5.79 -10.92 13.66
CA THR A 301 6.63 -11.49 14.74
C THR A 301 8.00 -10.85 14.82
N ILE A 302 8.52 -10.34 13.70
CA ILE A 302 9.77 -9.59 13.56
C ILE A 302 9.56 -8.41 12.62
N ALA A 303 10.38 -7.39 12.74
CA ALA A 303 10.33 -6.23 11.86
C ALA A 303 10.32 -6.64 10.38
N ASN A 304 9.41 -6.07 9.60
CA ASN A 304 9.21 -6.34 8.17
C ASN A 304 9.12 -7.84 7.81
N GLY A 305 8.60 -8.66 8.72
CA GLY A 305 8.44 -10.11 8.52
C GLY A 305 7.12 -10.49 7.85
N MET A 306 7.04 -11.74 7.36
CA MET A 306 5.83 -12.28 6.72
C MET A 306 4.82 -12.85 7.72
N ASN A 307 5.30 -13.29 8.88
CA ASN A 307 4.46 -14.01 9.84
C ASN A 307 3.84 -13.03 10.83
N LEU A 308 2.51 -13.02 10.89
CA LEU A 308 1.77 -12.26 11.88
C LEU A 308 1.84 -12.94 13.27
N ASP A 309 1.92 -12.13 14.31
CA ASP A 309 1.94 -12.57 15.70
C ASP A 309 0.52 -12.87 16.18
N TRP A 310 0.31 -14.10 16.64
CA TRP A 310 -0.98 -14.58 17.10
C TRP A 310 -1.21 -14.40 18.61
N ARG A 311 -0.30 -13.74 19.33
CA ARG A 311 -0.43 -13.44 20.76
C ARG A 311 -1.39 -12.26 20.99
N ILE A 312 -2.61 -12.37 20.46
CA ILE A 312 -3.65 -11.33 20.55
C ILE A 312 -3.81 -10.86 21.99
N GLY A 313 -3.82 -9.54 22.19
CA GLY A 313 -3.88 -8.90 23.52
C GLY A 313 -2.50 -8.70 24.19
N LYS A 314 -1.44 -9.43 23.74
CA LYS A 314 -0.05 -9.17 24.15
C LYS A 314 0.70 -8.38 23.08
N THR A 315 0.36 -8.56 21.82
CA THR A 315 0.92 -7.87 20.68
C THR A 315 -0.19 -7.36 19.77
N GLY A 316 0.04 -6.25 19.07
CA GLY A 316 -0.91 -5.68 18.12
C GLY A 316 -0.61 -4.22 17.81
N GLY A 317 -1.21 -3.74 16.72
CA GLY A 317 -1.20 -2.33 16.33
C GLY A 317 -2.61 -1.76 16.44
N TYR A 318 -2.73 -0.64 17.15
CA TYR A 318 -4.00 0.04 17.39
C TYR A 318 -3.94 1.46 16.83
N ASN A 319 -4.99 1.85 16.14
CA ASN A 319 -5.07 3.13 15.45
C ASN A 319 -6.40 3.81 15.75
N LEU A 320 -6.38 5.13 15.83
CA LEU A 320 -7.58 5.96 15.93
C LEU A 320 -7.43 7.15 14.99
N GLU A 321 -8.37 7.31 14.06
CA GLU A 321 -8.40 8.45 13.15
C GLU A 321 -9.72 9.19 13.23
N LEU A 322 -9.64 10.52 13.34
CA LEU A 322 -10.76 11.43 13.16
C LEU A 322 -10.60 12.18 11.85
N ALA A 323 -11.47 11.92 10.87
CA ALA A 323 -11.55 12.64 9.61
C ALA A 323 -12.69 13.67 9.69
N LEU A 324 -12.37 14.94 9.50
CA LEU A 324 -13.28 16.08 9.54
C LEU A 324 -13.52 16.63 8.13
N ARG A 325 -14.77 16.96 7.81
CA ARG A 325 -15.19 17.64 6.57
C ARG A 325 -15.80 18.99 6.96
N PRO A 326 -14.96 20.02 7.24
CA PRO A 326 -15.39 21.27 7.88
C PRO A 326 -16.24 22.16 6.99
N ASN A 327 -16.25 21.93 5.68
CA ASN A 327 -16.96 22.78 4.74
C ASN A 327 -17.46 21.97 3.51
N LYS A 328 -18.29 22.64 2.69
CA LYS A 328 -18.85 22.09 1.46
C LYS A 328 -17.89 22.06 0.26
N PHE A 329 -16.68 22.62 0.39
CA PHE A 329 -15.69 22.67 -0.69
C PHE A 329 -14.90 21.37 -0.81
N GLY A 330 -15.18 20.37 0.05
CA GLY A 330 -14.55 19.05 0.02
C GLY A 330 -13.23 18.98 0.77
N THR A 331 -12.89 19.98 1.61
CA THR A 331 -11.75 19.90 2.51
C THR A 331 -11.89 18.73 3.45
N VAL A 332 -10.83 17.92 3.61
CA VAL A 332 -10.76 16.86 4.61
C VAL A 332 -9.51 17.04 5.46
N ILE A 333 -9.70 17.00 6.77
CA ILE A 333 -8.59 17.04 7.76
C ILE A 333 -8.66 15.74 8.54
N ARG A 334 -7.57 14.97 8.55
CA ARG A 334 -7.46 13.71 9.30
C ARG A 334 -6.45 13.86 10.40
N LEU A 335 -6.83 13.41 11.60
CA LEU A 335 -5.99 13.36 12.79
C LEU A 335 -5.85 11.90 13.19
N LEU A 336 -4.65 11.36 13.03
CA LEU A 336 -4.31 9.96 13.29
C LEU A 336 -3.47 9.86 14.55
N GLY A 337 -3.81 8.93 15.44
CA GLY A 337 -2.97 8.44 16.53
C GLY A 337 -2.78 6.94 16.41
N TYR A 338 -1.59 6.43 16.74
CA TYR A 338 -1.34 5.00 16.75
C TYR A 338 -0.52 4.55 17.96
N TYR A 339 -0.67 3.27 18.29
CA TYR A 339 0.05 2.59 19.35
C TYR A 339 0.32 1.14 18.92
N ASN A 340 1.58 0.76 18.88
CA ASN A 340 2.04 -0.59 18.59
C ASN A 340 2.65 -1.23 19.82
N GLN A 341 2.42 -2.51 20.01
CA GLN A 341 3.04 -3.33 21.03
C GLN A 341 3.45 -4.68 20.44
N GLY A 342 4.74 -4.98 20.47
CA GLY A 342 5.25 -6.23 19.90
C GLY A 342 6.77 -6.36 20.05
N ASN A 343 7.35 -7.39 19.42
CA ASN A 343 8.78 -7.65 19.49
C ASN A 343 9.56 -6.56 18.73
N MET A 344 10.33 -5.74 19.41
CA MET A 344 11.10 -4.62 18.86
C MET A 344 12.42 -4.45 19.61
N GLY A 345 13.51 -4.25 18.90
CA GLY A 345 14.76 -3.81 19.49
C GLY A 345 14.70 -2.32 19.88
N ARG A 346 15.30 -1.95 21.00
CA ARG A 346 15.45 -0.56 21.42
C ARG A 346 16.84 -0.05 21.06
N TYR A 347 16.91 1.09 20.40
CA TYR A 347 18.17 1.73 20.03
C TYR A 347 19.09 1.96 21.23
N ARG A 348 18.53 2.40 22.37
CA ARG A 348 19.29 2.62 23.60
C ARG A 348 19.94 1.34 24.12
N ASP A 349 19.23 0.21 24.08
CA ASP A 349 19.76 -1.06 24.58
C ASP A 349 20.88 -1.57 23.66
N ALA A 350 20.71 -1.46 22.34
CA ALA A 350 21.75 -1.79 21.37
C ALA A 350 23.02 -0.94 21.55
N LEU A 351 22.86 0.38 21.75
CA LEU A 351 23.98 1.29 22.03
C LEU A 351 24.71 0.94 23.33
N ASN A 352 23.97 0.66 24.41
CA ASN A 352 24.57 0.28 25.69
C ASN A 352 25.38 -1.03 25.58
N ILE A 353 24.85 -2.04 24.89
CA ILE A 353 25.54 -3.32 24.64
C ILE A 353 26.80 -3.08 23.80
N ALA A 354 26.70 -2.25 22.76
CA ALA A 354 27.83 -1.93 21.89
C ALA A 354 28.98 -1.26 22.65
N ILE A 355 28.68 -0.28 23.51
CA ILE A 355 29.63 0.42 24.34
C ILE A 355 30.29 -0.57 25.33
N ALA A 356 29.51 -1.39 26.02
CA ALA A 356 30.00 -2.32 27.04
C ALA A 356 30.93 -3.40 26.46
N ASN A 357 30.70 -3.82 25.20
CA ASN A 357 31.42 -4.91 24.57
C ASN A 357 32.41 -4.44 23.47
N SER A 358 32.47 -3.13 23.18
CA SER A 358 33.29 -2.54 22.10
C SER A 358 32.96 -3.17 20.73
N VAL A 359 31.67 -3.33 20.41
CA VAL A 359 31.18 -3.87 19.15
C VAL A 359 30.23 -2.88 18.45
N THR A 360 29.96 -3.09 17.19
CA THR A 360 28.94 -2.31 16.46
C THR A 360 27.53 -2.58 17.05
N PRO A 361 26.70 -1.54 17.26
CA PRO A 361 25.36 -1.76 17.79
C PRO A 361 24.47 -2.53 16.82
N ASP A 362 23.73 -3.50 17.35
CA ASP A 362 22.76 -4.32 16.61
C ASP A 362 21.41 -4.27 17.31
N VAL A 363 20.48 -3.51 16.74
CA VAL A 363 19.12 -3.38 17.27
C VAL A 363 18.22 -4.51 16.79
N ILE A 364 18.49 -5.09 15.62
CA ILE A 364 17.70 -6.18 15.02
C ILE A 364 17.87 -7.46 15.83
N GLY A 365 19.07 -7.75 16.28
CA GLY A 365 19.36 -8.87 17.17
C GLY A 365 18.66 -8.80 18.55
N LEU A 366 18.01 -7.67 18.87
CA LEU A 366 17.24 -7.45 20.11
C LEU A 366 15.72 -7.56 19.95
N ASP A 367 15.24 -7.95 18.78
CA ASP A 367 13.80 -8.03 18.44
C ASP A 367 13.03 -9.19 19.12
N GLU A 368 13.53 -9.70 20.24
CA GLU A 368 12.88 -10.77 21.00
C GLU A 368 11.94 -10.27 22.11
N LYS A 369 12.06 -8.99 22.50
CA LYS A 369 11.32 -8.41 23.61
C LYS A 369 10.17 -7.54 23.13
N ILE A 370 9.03 -7.66 23.83
CA ILE A 370 7.88 -6.82 23.58
C ILE A 370 8.17 -5.40 24.08
N HIS A 371 8.17 -4.45 23.17
CA HIS A 371 8.25 -3.02 23.44
C HIS A 371 7.05 -2.30 22.85
N ARG A 372 7.00 -0.98 23.06
CA ARG A 372 5.90 -0.11 22.64
C ARG A 372 6.44 0.99 21.75
N LYS A 373 5.65 1.35 20.73
CA LYS A 373 5.90 2.50 19.86
C LYS A 373 4.58 3.24 19.64
N TYR A 374 4.62 4.54 19.62
CA TYR A 374 3.44 5.35 19.38
C TYR A 374 3.79 6.60 18.58
N GLY A 375 2.77 7.18 17.99
CA GLY A 375 2.94 8.39 17.21
C GLY A 375 1.59 8.97 16.78
N PHE A 376 1.68 10.05 16.00
CA PHE A 376 0.51 10.73 15.47
C PHE A 376 0.79 11.31 14.09
N GLY A 377 -0.27 11.62 13.37
CA GLY A 377 -0.23 12.25 12.05
C GLY A 377 -1.36 13.22 11.84
N ILE A 378 -1.11 14.19 10.96
CA ILE A 378 -2.11 15.10 10.42
C ILE A 378 -2.04 15.00 8.89
N ASN A 379 -3.21 14.89 8.24
CA ASN A 379 -3.32 14.81 6.79
C ASN A 379 -4.41 15.78 6.33
N LEU A 380 -4.05 16.67 5.43
CA LEU A 380 -4.93 17.65 4.80
C LEU A 380 -5.16 17.30 3.34
N GLU A 381 -6.40 17.35 2.91
CA GLU A 381 -6.85 17.26 1.55
C GLU A 381 -7.69 18.50 1.22
N GLN A 382 -7.28 19.26 0.22
CA GLN A 382 -7.95 20.51 -0.16
C GLN A 382 -8.22 20.57 -1.66
N PRO A 383 -9.45 20.29 -2.11
CA PRO A 383 -9.87 20.59 -3.47
C PRO A 383 -9.81 22.10 -3.75
N LEU A 384 -9.30 22.47 -4.92
CA LEU A 384 -9.14 23.87 -5.34
C LEU A 384 -9.97 24.21 -6.57
N ALA A 385 -9.99 23.34 -7.59
CA ALA A 385 -10.64 23.60 -8.88
C ALA A 385 -11.05 22.28 -9.56
N ASP A 386 -11.67 22.36 -10.75
CA ASP A 386 -11.97 21.27 -11.67
C ASP A 386 -12.80 20.16 -11.01
N ASN A 387 -13.83 20.52 -10.25
CA ASN A 387 -14.66 19.61 -9.46
C ASN A 387 -13.85 18.73 -8.47
N GLY A 388 -12.74 19.29 -7.98
CA GLY A 388 -11.86 18.63 -7.04
C GLY A 388 -10.77 17.76 -7.68
N GLU A 389 -10.62 17.77 -9.01
CA GLU A 389 -9.52 17.08 -9.69
C GLU A 389 -8.19 17.85 -9.60
N THR A 390 -8.27 19.17 -9.40
CA THR A 390 -7.14 20.03 -9.02
C THR A 390 -7.23 20.32 -7.54
N GLY A 391 -6.14 20.02 -6.80
CA GLY A 391 -6.10 20.26 -5.36
C GLY A 391 -4.72 20.06 -4.77
N LEU A 392 -4.62 20.33 -3.48
CA LEU A 392 -3.40 20.20 -2.70
C LEU A 392 -3.57 19.19 -1.57
N PHE A 393 -2.46 18.62 -1.14
CA PHE A 393 -2.37 17.84 0.09
C PHE A 393 -1.22 18.33 0.96
N ALA A 394 -1.31 18.06 2.26
CA ALA A 394 -0.21 18.18 3.18
C ALA A 394 -0.29 17.08 4.24
N ARG A 395 0.86 16.51 4.63
CA ARG A 395 0.97 15.56 5.75
C ARG A 395 2.06 15.97 6.70
N ALA A 396 1.82 15.76 7.99
CA ALA A 396 2.84 15.85 9.03
C ALA A 396 2.72 14.64 9.94
N GLY A 397 3.87 14.11 10.38
CA GLY A 397 3.92 12.93 11.23
C GLY A 397 5.04 12.96 12.25
N TRP A 398 4.78 12.30 13.37
CA TRP A 398 5.72 12.13 14.46
C TRP A 398 5.57 10.75 15.11
N SER A 399 6.70 10.11 15.43
CA SER A 399 6.76 8.93 16.29
C SER A 399 7.79 9.11 17.40
N ASP A 400 7.73 8.27 18.44
CA ASP A 400 8.65 8.34 19.56
C ASP A 400 10.10 7.99 19.19
N GLY A 401 10.30 7.14 18.15
CA GLY A 401 11.61 6.80 17.59
C GLY A 401 12.58 6.13 18.54
N HIS A 402 12.08 5.37 19.51
CA HIS A 402 12.90 4.67 20.49
C HIS A 402 13.27 3.24 20.11
N THR A 403 12.54 2.65 19.18
CA THR A 403 12.64 1.25 18.77
C THR A 403 12.81 1.14 17.26
N THR A 404 13.18 -0.05 16.80
CA THR A 404 13.12 -0.42 15.39
C THR A 404 11.72 -0.15 14.81
N THR A 405 11.67 0.00 13.51
CA THR A 405 10.43 0.16 12.75
C THR A 405 9.87 -1.20 12.34
N TRP A 406 8.56 -1.34 12.39
CA TRP A 406 7.88 -2.59 12.03
C TRP A 406 7.69 -2.78 10.55
N SER A 407 7.30 -1.70 9.84
CA SER A 407 6.83 -1.82 8.48
C SER A 407 7.79 -1.16 7.47
N TYR A 408 7.34 -0.16 6.73
CA TYR A 408 7.96 0.19 5.45
C TYR A 408 8.93 1.34 5.50
N THR A 409 9.01 2.06 6.60
CA THR A 409 9.77 3.32 6.65
C THR A 409 10.61 3.41 7.90
N GLU A 410 11.80 3.96 7.79
CA GLU A 410 12.62 4.38 8.92
C GLU A 410 12.63 5.90 9.01
N ALA A 411 11.46 6.46 9.37
CA ALA A 411 11.26 7.88 9.58
C ALA A 411 10.47 8.12 10.88
N ASP A 412 11.02 8.96 11.76
CA ASP A 412 10.38 9.32 13.03
C ASP A 412 9.71 10.69 12.97
N ARG A 413 10.02 11.48 11.93
CA ARG A 413 9.49 12.82 11.65
C ARG A 413 9.21 12.93 10.18
N HIS A 414 8.09 13.54 9.84
CA HIS A 414 7.70 13.73 8.45
C HIS A 414 6.92 15.03 8.26
N LEU A 415 7.20 15.71 7.15
CA LEU A 415 6.38 16.81 6.62
C LEU A 415 6.38 16.69 5.10
N SER A 416 5.22 16.73 4.47
CA SER A 416 5.10 16.82 3.01
C SER A 416 3.97 17.74 2.59
N VAL A 417 4.12 18.30 1.40
CA VAL A 417 3.11 19.12 0.72
C VAL A 417 3.20 18.84 -0.77
N GLY A 418 2.07 18.82 -1.44
CA GLY A 418 2.04 18.65 -2.90
C GLY A 418 0.74 19.14 -3.51
N VAL A 419 0.76 19.22 -4.83
CA VAL A 419 -0.37 19.66 -5.66
C VAL A 419 -0.56 18.66 -6.79
N GLN A 420 -1.81 18.32 -7.09
CA GLN A 420 -2.22 17.69 -8.33
C GLN A 420 -3.02 18.69 -9.16
N VAL A 421 -2.75 18.76 -10.45
CA VAL A 421 -3.44 19.65 -11.41
C VAL A 421 -4.06 18.80 -12.52
N SER A 422 -5.34 19.03 -12.80
CA SER A 422 -6.06 18.42 -13.92
C SER A 422 -5.62 19.00 -15.26
N GLY A 423 -5.56 18.18 -16.28
CA GLY A 423 -5.22 18.56 -17.64
C GLY A 423 -6.28 19.38 -18.40
N VAL A 424 -7.37 19.76 -17.75
CA VAL A 424 -8.44 20.60 -18.35
C VAL A 424 -7.85 21.87 -18.96
N HIS A 425 -6.88 22.50 -18.29
CA HIS A 425 -6.28 23.76 -18.71
C HIS A 425 -5.44 23.67 -19.99
N TRP A 426 -5.02 22.46 -20.39
CA TRP A 426 -4.33 22.19 -21.67
C TRP A 426 -5.07 21.19 -22.57
N LYS A 427 -6.42 21.13 -22.40
CA LYS A 427 -7.37 20.35 -23.23
C LYS A 427 -7.16 18.83 -23.17
N ARG A 428 -6.65 18.34 -22.06
CA ARG A 428 -6.49 16.92 -21.76
C ARG A 428 -7.05 16.58 -20.38
N ALA A 429 -8.37 16.67 -20.25
CA ALA A 429 -9.10 16.64 -18.99
C ALA A 429 -8.77 15.41 -18.11
N GLU A 430 -8.43 14.28 -18.72
CA GLU A 430 -8.11 13.04 -18.01
C GLU A 430 -6.64 12.94 -17.56
N ASP A 431 -5.76 13.82 -18.09
CA ASP A 431 -4.36 13.85 -17.66
C ASP A 431 -4.23 14.49 -16.27
N ARG A 432 -3.15 14.14 -15.57
CA ARG A 432 -2.80 14.73 -14.26
C ARG A 432 -1.32 15.07 -14.22
N PHE A 433 -1.03 16.24 -13.69
CA PHE A 433 0.32 16.64 -13.30
C PHE A 433 0.39 16.72 -11.79
N GLY A 434 1.42 16.15 -11.18
CA GLY A 434 1.69 16.29 -9.75
C GLY A 434 3.09 16.77 -9.46
N ILE A 435 3.21 17.57 -8.41
CA ILE A 435 4.48 17.99 -7.81
C ILE A 435 4.35 17.94 -6.29
N ALA A 436 5.32 17.34 -5.62
CA ALA A 436 5.35 17.28 -4.16
C ALA A 436 6.76 17.43 -3.62
N TYR A 437 6.85 18.02 -2.42
CA TYR A 437 8.07 18.12 -1.64
C TYR A 437 7.85 17.56 -0.25
N GLY A 438 8.80 16.74 0.20
CA GLY A 438 8.76 16.08 1.50
C GLY A 438 10.09 16.17 2.24
N VAL A 439 10.02 16.18 3.56
CA VAL A 439 11.17 16.20 4.46
C VAL A 439 10.97 15.14 5.53
N GLN A 440 11.97 14.30 5.72
CA GLN A 440 11.97 13.23 6.72
C GLN A 440 13.13 13.40 7.69
N GLY A 441 12.95 12.89 8.91
CA GLY A 441 13.98 12.88 9.93
C GLY A 441 13.80 11.74 10.91
N ILE A 442 14.85 11.44 11.65
CA ILE A 442 14.89 10.37 12.65
C ILE A 442 15.15 10.92 14.06
N SER A 443 14.86 10.13 15.09
CA SER A 443 15.06 10.48 16.49
C SER A 443 16.55 10.61 16.85
N ASN A 444 16.86 11.24 17.98
CA ASN A 444 18.26 11.37 18.41
C ASN A 444 18.91 10.01 18.73
N LEU A 445 18.14 9.06 19.27
CA LEU A 445 18.65 7.70 19.52
C LEU A 445 18.93 6.96 18.22
N HIS A 446 18.05 7.10 17.23
CA HIS A 446 18.24 6.50 15.91
C HIS A 446 19.45 7.11 15.19
N LYS A 447 19.63 8.45 15.26
CA LYS A 447 20.84 9.13 14.73
C LYS A 447 22.11 8.58 15.35
N GLN A 448 22.16 8.49 16.68
CA GLN A 448 23.32 7.96 17.38
C GLN A 448 23.58 6.50 16.99
N TYR A 449 22.55 5.68 16.90
CA TYR A 449 22.65 4.29 16.49
C TYR A 449 23.28 4.13 15.08
N LEU A 450 22.83 4.91 14.10
CA LEU A 450 23.39 4.87 12.74
C LEU A 450 24.80 5.48 12.68
N ALA A 451 25.09 6.52 13.47
CA ALA A 451 26.41 7.14 13.54
C ALA A 451 27.47 6.20 14.12
N GLU A 452 27.10 5.34 15.07
CA GLU A 452 27.95 4.28 15.64
C GLU A 452 28.04 3.02 14.72
N GLY A 453 27.56 3.13 13.48
CA GLY A 453 27.66 2.08 12.46
C GLY A 453 26.58 1.03 12.51
N GLY A 454 25.52 1.22 13.29
CA GLY A 454 24.35 0.34 13.33
C GLY A 454 23.65 0.26 11.98
N LEU A 455 23.03 -0.88 11.70
CA LEU A 455 22.19 -1.10 10.53
C LEU A 455 20.71 -1.22 10.97
N GLY A 456 19.85 -0.41 10.38
CA GLY A 456 18.40 -0.56 10.49
C GLY A 456 17.85 -1.59 9.51
N MET A 457 16.54 -1.66 9.40
CA MET A 457 15.86 -2.51 8.43
C MET A 457 16.12 -2.04 6.98
N LEU A 458 16.15 -0.73 6.75
CA LEU A 458 16.34 -0.10 5.43
C LEU A 458 17.62 0.72 5.35
N LEU A 459 18.11 1.23 6.46
CA LEU A 459 19.16 2.25 6.54
C LEU A 459 20.45 1.71 7.13
N GLY A 460 21.54 2.33 6.74
CA GLY A 460 22.84 2.15 7.37
C GLY A 460 24.00 2.28 6.39
N ASP A 461 24.76 3.34 6.56
CA ASP A 461 25.97 3.63 5.79
C ASP A 461 27.25 3.35 6.59
N ARG A 462 27.15 2.75 7.79
CA ARG A 462 28.23 2.59 8.78
C ARG A 462 28.83 3.89 9.31
N LYS A 463 28.43 5.02 8.74
CA LYS A 463 28.76 6.38 9.16
C LYS A 463 27.59 7.30 8.89
N LEU A 464 27.42 8.32 9.71
CA LEU A 464 26.33 9.28 9.53
C LEU A 464 26.82 10.71 9.82
N ASN A 465 26.81 11.54 8.79
CA ASN A 465 26.82 13.00 8.92
C ASN A 465 25.36 13.47 8.75
N TYR A 466 24.64 13.56 9.86
CA TYR A 466 23.18 13.70 9.83
C TYR A 466 22.68 14.94 9.11
N GLY A 467 21.77 14.73 8.17
CA GLY A 467 20.94 15.72 7.52
C GLY A 467 19.50 15.21 7.32
N LEU A 468 18.53 16.10 7.23
CA LEU A 468 17.19 15.71 6.86
C LEU A 468 17.18 15.15 5.44
N GLU A 469 16.57 13.99 5.24
CA GLU A 469 16.28 13.48 3.89
C GLU A 469 15.16 14.32 3.29
N GLN A 470 15.40 14.87 2.10
CA GLN A 470 14.45 15.73 1.40
C GLN A 470 14.15 15.14 0.03
N ILE A 471 12.90 15.20 -0.39
CA ILE A 471 12.44 14.57 -1.62
C ILE A 471 11.57 15.56 -2.38
N LEU A 472 11.93 15.80 -3.64
CA LEU A 472 11.07 16.45 -4.63
C LEU A 472 10.66 15.40 -5.65
N GLU A 473 9.36 15.28 -5.92
CA GLU A 473 8.84 14.39 -6.96
C GLU A 473 7.90 15.14 -7.90
N LEU A 474 8.03 14.81 -9.18
CA LEU A 474 7.15 15.29 -10.25
C LEU A 474 6.70 14.11 -11.09
N TYR A 475 5.39 14.03 -11.39
CA TYR A 475 4.88 13.10 -12.38
C TYR A 475 3.92 13.77 -13.35
N TYR A 476 3.81 13.21 -14.55
CA TYR A 476 2.77 13.57 -15.50
C TYR A 476 2.07 12.31 -16.01
N ARG A 477 0.81 12.11 -15.64
CA ARG A 477 0.00 10.97 -16.07
C ARG A 477 -0.76 11.31 -17.33
N VAL A 478 -0.40 10.66 -18.43
CA VAL A 478 -1.10 10.73 -19.71
C VAL A 478 -2.16 9.63 -19.74
N GLN A 479 -3.42 10.00 -19.92
CA GLN A 479 -4.50 9.03 -20.15
C GLN A 479 -4.63 8.73 -21.64
N LEU A 480 -4.47 7.46 -22.04
CA LEU A 480 -4.61 6.97 -23.40
C LEU A 480 -5.86 6.08 -23.49
N GLY A 481 -6.94 6.66 -23.99
CA GLY A 481 -8.23 5.97 -24.01
C GLY A 481 -8.73 5.69 -22.59
N ARG A 482 -9.43 4.58 -22.40
CA ARG A 482 -10.13 4.27 -21.14
C ARG A 482 -9.27 3.54 -20.12
N TYR A 483 -8.32 2.72 -20.57
CA TYR A 483 -7.70 1.68 -19.76
C TYR A 483 -6.20 1.84 -19.60
N ILE A 484 -5.55 2.74 -20.35
CA ILE A 484 -4.09 2.83 -20.45
C ILE A 484 -3.64 4.17 -19.90
N GLN A 485 -2.66 4.15 -19.02
CA GLN A 485 -2.01 5.33 -18.46
C GLN A 485 -0.49 5.19 -18.59
N ILE A 486 0.16 6.24 -19.05
CA ILE A 486 1.61 6.32 -19.11
C ILE A 486 2.04 7.51 -18.26
N SER A 487 3.00 7.31 -17.37
CA SER A 487 3.45 8.38 -16.48
C SER A 487 4.98 8.42 -16.43
N PRO A 488 5.64 9.39 -17.09
CA PRO A 488 6.97 9.80 -16.70
C PRO A 488 6.96 10.35 -15.26
N ASP A 489 8.03 10.07 -14.55
CA ASP A 489 8.25 10.42 -13.15
C ASP A 489 9.69 10.85 -12.93
N PHE A 490 9.90 11.83 -12.06
CA PHE A 490 11.21 12.30 -11.67
C PHE A 490 11.26 12.56 -10.17
N GLN A 491 12.28 12.02 -9.52
CA GLN A 491 12.53 12.27 -8.10
C GLN A 491 13.94 12.82 -7.91
N TYR A 492 14.08 13.80 -7.03
CA TYR A 492 15.34 14.38 -6.60
C TYR A 492 15.44 14.27 -5.07
N ILE A 493 16.49 13.59 -4.58
CA ILE A 493 16.63 13.21 -3.18
C ILE A 493 17.92 13.79 -2.64
N TRP A 494 17.82 14.74 -1.70
CA TRP A 494 18.94 15.26 -0.94
C TRP A 494 19.17 14.42 0.31
N ASN A 495 20.43 14.26 0.69
CA ASN A 495 20.86 13.54 1.88
C ASN A 495 20.22 12.14 2.00
N PRO A 496 20.34 11.28 0.96
CA PRO A 496 19.73 9.94 0.99
C PRO A 496 20.24 9.15 2.22
N GLY A 497 19.29 8.51 2.92
CA GLY A 497 19.59 7.82 4.18
C GLY A 497 19.96 8.76 5.34
N TYR A 498 19.47 10.00 5.30
CA TYR A 498 19.77 11.06 6.29
C TYR A 498 21.23 11.48 6.35
N ASN A 499 21.99 11.33 5.27
CA ASN A 499 23.43 11.49 5.27
C ASN A 499 23.89 12.63 4.33
N HIS A 500 24.42 13.72 4.89
CA HIS A 500 24.95 14.86 4.15
C HIS A 500 26.16 14.52 3.26
N ASP A 501 26.90 13.46 3.60
CA ASP A 501 28.07 13.06 2.82
C ASP A 501 27.68 12.36 1.51
N ARG A 502 26.38 12.14 1.28
CA ARG A 502 25.87 11.39 0.13
C ARG A 502 24.79 12.16 -0.62
N GLY A 503 24.71 11.91 -1.92
CA GLY A 503 23.71 12.53 -2.78
C GLY A 503 24.19 13.84 -3.44
N PRO A 504 23.28 14.61 -4.04
CA PRO A 504 21.87 14.26 -4.26
C PRO A 504 21.73 13.11 -5.25
N ALA A 505 20.71 12.27 -5.05
CA ALA A 505 20.35 11.21 -5.98
C ALA A 505 19.17 11.65 -6.86
N GLN A 506 19.19 11.24 -8.13
CA GLN A 506 18.12 11.48 -9.09
C GLN A 506 17.54 10.14 -9.54
N VAL A 507 16.21 10.05 -9.60
CA VAL A 507 15.52 8.85 -10.08
C VAL A 507 14.56 9.24 -11.20
N TYR A 508 14.74 8.63 -12.35
CA TYR A 508 13.87 8.78 -13.52
C TYR A 508 12.99 7.55 -13.64
N GLY A 509 11.69 7.74 -13.74
CA GLY A 509 10.69 6.67 -13.84
C GLY A 509 9.88 6.75 -15.14
N LEU A 510 9.47 5.60 -15.65
CA LEU A 510 8.42 5.50 -16.67
C LEU A 510 7.47 4.38 -16.26
N ARG A 511 6.26 4.76 -15.89
CA ARG A 511 5.21 3.85 -15.46
C ARG A 511 4.17 3.66 -16.57
N LEU A 512 3.85 2.40 -16.87
CA LEU A 512 2.69 1.98 -17.65
C LEU A 512 1.69 1.32 -16.69
N HIS A 513 0.49 1.86 -16.62
CA HIS A 513 -0.61 1.29 -15.83
C HIS A 513 -1.79 0.95 -16.74
N LEU A 514 -2.28 -0.26 -16.56
CA LEU A 514 -3.47 -0.78 -17.23
C LEU A 514 -4.50 -1.10 -16.14
N ASN A 515 -5.71 -0.58 -16.26
CA ASN A 515 -6.80 -0.89 -15.35
C ASN A 515 -8.11 -1.14 -16.12
N TYR A 516 -8.84 -2.13 -15.66
CA TYR A 516 -10.10 -2.55 -16.26
C TYR A 516 -11.20 -2.69 -15.21
#